data_9b53e20f75ac96893ede89a035c68870
#
_entry.id   9b53e20f75ac96893ede89a035c68870
#
_cell.length_a   1.000
_cell.length_b   1.000
_cell.length_c   1.000
_cell.angle_alpha   90.00
_cell.angle_beta   90.00
_cell.angle_gamma   90.00
#
_symmetry.space_group_name_H-M   'P 1'
#
loop_
_entity.id
_entity.type
_entity.pdbx_description
1 polymer ?
#
loop_
_entity_poly.entity_id
_entity_poly.type
_entity_poly.pdbx_seq_one_letter_code
_entity_poly.pdbx_strand_id
1 'polypeptide(L)'
;LIASARSLIAARCLRSIAQGILLVDFTLYLRALGWTAVQLGALFTAGIFFQILLILMTGPLVDRLGPRPVLLSIGLLQGVVSLGPWVSHSSSVLWGAALFCGFGIGAGAASGPFSPVELAWLGRLVGPAERGKLYSFSNSAGFAGIGIGAFLGMFPERLAGPVHGPSLYQPMFPVFSAFLFASCILVAISPVPPPLQEEENTVIRRTREEENLLLRKLVLANALNGLGIGLFFPLLAWWFSSRFGRGPQSLGALFAMNYILIAVSSYVIARLSLLLGVVRAVLLTRGAGLVMLLILPFSPSFGVAFFIYVLRSIFNQGSVGSRQSLSLNLVGQKRHGLAGTVHIVSTQLPMAIGPYVTGALFHSGHTTWPFILAASLQGAYLFLYWTFFLRHDPNGRPAH
;
A
#
# COMPACT_ATOMS: atom_id res chain seq x y z
N LEU A 1 25.67 -9.15 -0.05
CA LEU A 1 24.72 -8.07 0.30
C LEU A 1 23.26 -8.52 0.28
N ILE A 2 22.78 -9.06 -0.83
CA ILE A 2 21.42 -9.63 -0.93
C ILE A 2 21.25 -10.85 0.00
N ALA A 3 22.31 -11.60 0.27
CA ALA A 3 22.25 -12.79 1.14
C ALA A 3 21.79 -12.45 2.55
N SER A 4 22.29 -11.37 3.16
CA SER A 4 21.92 -10.95 4.52
C SER A 4 20.48 -10.44 4.65
N ALA A 5 19.89 -9.95 3.55
CA ALA A 5 18.54 -9.42 3.53
C ALA A 5 17.48 -10.41 2.99
N ARG A 6 17.90 -11.57 2.47
CA ARG A 6 17.00 -12.52 1.78
C ARG A 6 15.86 -13.00 2.66
N SER A 7 16.14 -13.38 3.89
CA SER A 7 15.11 -13.88 4.83
C SER A 7 14.07 -12.81 5.15
N LEU A 8 14.49 -11.56 5.35
CA LEU A 8 13.58 -10.46 5.65
C LEU A 8 12.71 -10.08 4.42
N ILE A 9 13.30 -10.10 3.22
CA ILE A 9 12.56 -9.87 1.97
C ILE A 9 11.58 -11.01 1.68
N ALA A 10 11.99 -12.27 1.92
CA ALA A 10 11.11 -13.43 1.80
C ALA A 10 9.95 -13.37 2.82
N ALA A 11 10.23 -12.95 4.07
CA ALA A 11 9.20 -12.73 5.08
C ALA A 11 8.19 -11.67 4.64
N ARG A 12 8.65 -10.57 4.06
CA ARG A 12 7.79 -9.54 3.46
C ARG A 12 6.95 -10.11 2.31
N CYS A 13 7.55 -10.91 1.43
CA CYS A 13 6.84 -11.55 0.32
C CYS A 13 5.71 -12.46 0.84
N LEU A 14 5.97 -13.30 1.85
CA LEU A 14 4.96 -14.16 2.45
C LEU A 14 3.79 -13.37 3.08
N ARG A 15 4.07 -12.29 3.81
CA ARG A 15 3.00 -11.41 4.33
C ARG A 15 2.22 -10.74 3.21
N SER A 16 2.89 -10.36 2.15
CA SER A 16 2.24 -9.77 0.98
C SER A 16 1.36 -10.79 0.26
N ILE A 17 1.75 -12.07 0.20
CA ILE A 17 0.89 -13.15 -0.29
C ILE A 17 -0.36 -13.26 0.58
N ALA A 18 -0.20 -13.29 1.90
CA ALA A 18 -1.34 -13.31 2.82
C ALA A 18 -2.31 -12.14 2.54
N GLN A 19 -1.81 -10.90 2.47
CA GLN A 19 -2.63 -9.72 2.16
C GLN A 19 -3.29 -9.81 0.78
N GLY A 20 -2.61 -10.36 -0.22
CA GLY A 20 -3.14 -10.56 -1.56
C GLY A 20 -4.34 -11.51 -1.61
N ILE A 21 -4.32 -12.60 -0.83
CA ILE A 21 -5.43 -13.57 -0.74
C ILE A 21 -6.72 -12.85 -0.32
N LEU A 22 -6.68 -12.07 0.75
CA LEU A 22 -7.87 -11.39 1.30
C LEU A 22 -8.15 -10.02 0.67
N LEU A 23 -7.35 -9.57 -0.31
CA LEU A 23 -7.55 -8.28 -0.97
C LEU A 23 -8.94 -8.18 -1.66
N VAL A 24 -9.37 -9.25 -2.28
CA VAL A 24 -10.67 -9.37 -2.96
C VAL A 24 -11.65 -10.13 -2.08
N ASP A 25 -11.24 -11.27 -1.57
CA ASP A 25 -12.10 -12.22 -0.89
C ASP A 25 -12.74 -11.66 0.37
N PHE A 26 -12.03 -10.83 1.13
CA PHE A 26 -12.61 -10.22 2.31
C PHE A 26 -13.79 -9.28 1.97
N THR A 27 -13.66 -8.48 0.91
CA THR A 27 -14.73 -7.60 0.44
C THR A 27 -15.94 -8.40 -0.05
N LEU A 28 -15.71 -9.47 -0.80
CA LEU A 28 -16.77 -10.34 -1.30
C LEU A 28 -17.42 -11.17 -0.19
N TYR A 29 -16.64 -11.62 0.79
CA TYR A 29 -17.12 -12.28 2.01
C TYR A 29 -18.09 -11.40 2.79
N LEU A 30 -17.70 -10.16 3.09
CA LEU A 30 -18.60 -9.22 3.79
C LEU A 30 -19.87 -8.93 2.98
N ARG A 31 -19.74 -8.81 1.66
CA ARG A 31 -20.89 -8.66 0.77
C ARG A 31 -21.81 -9.89 0.81
N ALA A 32 -21.27 -11.09 0.84
CA ALA A 32 -22.02 -12.33 0.97
C ALA A 32 -22.74 -12.46 2.33
N LEU A 33 -22.20 -11.81 3.38
CA LEU A 33 -22.85 -11.64 4.70
C LEU A 33 -23.92 -10.55 4.72
N GLY A 34 -24.18 -9.88 3.58
CA GLY A 34 -25.20 -8.83 3.47
C GLY A 34 -24.74 -7.43 3.92
N TRP A 35 -23.42 -7.21 4.09
CA TRP A 35 -22.91 -5.89 4.44
C TRP A 35 -23.11 -4.90 3.29
N THR A 36 -23.56 -3.71 3.66
CA THR A 36 -23.73 -2.59 2.72
C THR A 36 -22.39 -1.92 2.40
N ALA A 37 -22.34 -1.18 1.30
CA ALA A 37 -21.16 -0.41 0.92
C ALA A 37 -20.75 0.61 2.01
N VAL A 38 -21.71 1.19 2.74
CA VAL A 38 -21.46 2.11 3.86
C VAL A 38 -20.76 1.38 5.02
N GLN A 39 -21.22 0.18 5.37
CA GLN A 39 -20.61 -0.61 6.44
C GLN A 39 -19.17 -1.03 6.07
N LEU A 40 -18.95 -1.44 4.83
CA LEU A 40 -17.59 -1.71 4.33
C LEU A 40 -16.71 -0.45 4.37
N GLY A 41 -17.25 0.67 3.92
CA GLY A 41 -16.56 1.95 3.96
C GLY A 41 -16.17 2.36 5.37
N ALA A 42 -17.09 2.22 6.33
CA ALA A 42 -16.84 2.49 7.76
C ALA A 42 -15.74 1.57 8.33
N LEU A 43 -15.81 0.27 8.02
CA LEU A 43 -14.81 -0.72 8.44
C LEU A 43 -13.42 -0.38 7.91
N PHE A 44 -13.30 -0.08 6.62
CA PHE A 44 -12.01 0.27 6.02
C PHE A 44 -11.48 1.61 6.54
N THR A 45 -12.34 2.60 6.74
CA THR A 45 -11.99 3.87 7.40
C THR A 45 -11.38 3.62 8.77
N ALA A 46 -12.09 2.93 9.64
CA ALA A 46 -11.62 2.60 10.99
C ALA A 46 -10.34 1.75 10.94
N GLY A 47 -10.25 0.80 10.00
CA GLY A 47 -9.07 -0.02 9.78
C GLY A 47 -7.84 0.82 9.43
N ILE A 48 -7.95 1.78 8.52
CA ILE A 48 -6.83 2.66 8.16
C ILE A 48 -6.40 3.50 9.36
N PHE A 49 -7.34 4.10 10.11
CA PHE A 49 -7.00 4.84 11.33
C PHE A 49 -6.27 3.97 12.36
N PHE A 50 -6.76 2.74 12.57
CA PHE A 50 -6.13 1.82 13.51
C PHE A 50 -4.72 1.39 13.04
N GLN A 51 -4.53 1.15 11.75
CA GLN A 51 -3.20 0.85 11.19
C GLN A 51 -2.24 2.02 11.36
N ILE A 52 -2.69 3.28 11.20
CA ILE A 52 -1.88 4.47 11.48
C ILE A 52 -1.45 4.49 12.95
N LEU A 53 -2.37 4.22 13.87
CA LEU A 53 -2.06 4.15 15.30
C LEU A 53 -0.98 3.09 15.58
N LEU A 54 -1.11 1.89 15.01
CA LEU A 54 -0.11 0.84 15.13
C LEU A 54 1.25 1.29 14.56
N ILE A 55 1.28 1.96 13.40
CA ILE A 55 2.51 2.50 12.81
C ILE A 55 3.19 3.50 13.75
N LEU A 56 2.43 4.42 14.35
CA LEU A 56 2.97 5.40 15.29
C LEU A 56 3.52 4.77 16.57
N MET A 57 2.91 3.67 17.02
CA MET A 57 3.37 2.92 18.20
C MET A 57 4.63 2.08 17.91
N THR A 58 4.86 1.66 16.66
CA THR A 58 5.99 0.78 16.32
C THR A 58 7.34 1.46 16.52
N GLY A 59 7.49 2.77 16.28
CA GLY A 59 8.74 3.49 16.46
C GLY A 59 9.28 3.37 17.89
N PRO A 60 8.58 3.91 18.90
CA PRO A 60 8.99 3.83 20.30
C PRO A 60 9.16 2.37 20.80
N LEU A 61 8.38 1.45 20.25
CA LEU A 61 8.46 0.04 20.65
C LEU A 61 9.73 -0.62 20.10
N VAL A 62 10.12 -0.29 18.87
CA VAL A 62 11.38 -0.77 18.25
C VAL A 62 12.60 -0.21 18.98
N ASP A 63 12.55 1.06 19.42
CA ASP A 63 13.64 1.67 20.16
C ASP A 63 13.88 0.98 21.51
N ARG A 64 12.81 0.47 22.15
CA ARG A 64 12.90 -0.23 23.46
C ARG A 64 13.19 -1.72 23.34
N LEU A 65 12.54 -2.43 22.42
CA LEU A 65 12.55 -3.89 22.33
C LEU A 65 13.42 -4.40 21.17
N GLY A 66 13.78 -3.53 20.24
CA GLY A 66 14.41 -3.91 18.99
C GLY A 66 13.41 -4.35 17.90
N PRO A 67 13.85 -4.41 16.63
CA PRO A 67 12.94 -4.65 15.50
C PRO A 67 12.40 -6.08 15.44
N ARG A 68 13.18 -7.08 15.81
CA ARG A 68 12.79 -8.50 15.72
C ARG A 68 11.60 -8.84 16.62
N PRO A 69 11.62 -8.61 17.96
CA PRO A 69 10.48 -8.94 18.82
C PRO A 69 9.22 -8.15 18.44
N VAL A 70 9.34 -6.91 18.00
CA VAL A 70 8.20 -6.10 17.56
C VAL A 70 7.54 -6.70 16.32
N LEU A 71 8.31 -7.08 15.29
CA LEU A 71 7.76 -7.72 14.09
C LEU A 71 7.13 -9.08 14.40
N LEU A 72 7.75 -9.87 15.29
CA LEU A 72 7.21 -11.17 15.71
C LEU A 72 5.90 -11.00 16.49
N SER A 73 5.84 -10.08 17.44
CA SER A 73 4.62 -9.84 18.24
C SER A 73 3.45 -9.42 17.36
N ILE A 74 3.67 -8.47 16.44
CA ILE A 74 2.63 -8.02 15.51
C ILE A 74 2.21 -9.16 14.58
N GLY A 75 3.17 -9.90 14.02
CA GLY A 75 2.89 -10.99 13.09
C GLY A 75 2.13 -12.15 13.73
N LEU A 76 2.53 -12.56 14.93
CA LEU A 76 1.84 -13.61 15.69
C LEU A 76 0.43 -13.18 16.08
N LEU A 77 0.26 -11.94 16.58
CA LEU A 77 -1.04 -11.40 16.94
C LEU A 77 -1.98 -11.35 15.72
N GLN A 78 -1.50 -10.85 14.59
CA GLN A 78 -2.29 -10.83 13.35
C GLN A 78 -2.62 -12.24 12.86
N GLY A 79 -1.67 -13.18 12.95
CA GLY A 79 -1.90 -14.58 12.60
C GLY A 79 -3.02 -15.21 13.42
N VAL A 80 -3.03 -15.00 14.72
CA VAL A 80 -4.09 -15.52 15.61
C VAL A 80 -5.43 -14.83 15.36
N VAL A 81 -5.45 -13.50 15.32
CA VAL A 81 -6.67 -12.70 15.15
C VAL A 81 -7.32 -12.96 13.79
N SER A 82 -6.53 -13.24 12.75
CA SER A 82 -7.04 -13.56 11.42
C SER A 82 -7.84 -14.86 11.35
N LEU A 83 -7.72 -15.76 12.32
CA LEU A 83 -8.53 -16.98 12.42
C LEU A 83 -9.95 -16.71 12.92
N GLY A 84 -10.22 -15.54 13.51
CA GLY A 84 -11.54 -15.19 14.04
C GLY A 84 -12.68 -15.34 13.01
N PRO A 85 -12.59 -14.76 11.81
CA PRO A 85 -13.62 -14.87 10.77
C PRO A 85 -13.84 -16.30 10.23
N TRP A 86 -12.89 -17.19 10.41
CA TRP A 86 -13.05 -18.61 10.11
C TRP A 86 -13.99 -19.30 11.09
N VAL A 87 -13.94 -18.90 12.37
CA VAL A 87 -14.70 -19.54 13.45
C VAL A 87 -16.07 -18.85 13.66
N SER A 88 -16.16 -17.55 13.41
CA SER A 88 -17.37 -16.77 13.73
C SER A 88 -17.65 -15.67 12.71
N HIS A 89 -18.94 -15.55 12.35
CA HIS A 89 -19.46 -14.46 11.51
C HIS A 89 -19.92 -13.23 12.33
N SER A 90 -19.68 -13.21 13.64
CA SER A 90 -20.14 -12.08 14.47
C SER A 90 -19.46 -10.77 14.05
N SER A 91 -20.22 -9.70 14.04
CA SER A 91 -19.74 -8.37 13.59
C SER A 91 -18.53 -7.92 14.39
N SER A 92 -18.49 -8.16 15.70
CA SER A 92 -17.36 -7.79 16.57
C SER A 92 -16.05 -8.52 16.19
N VAL A 93 -16.13 -9.81 15.87
CA VAL A 93 -14.98 -10.59 15.42
C VAL A 93 -14.48 -10.08 14.07
N LEU A 94 -15.39 -9.79 13.14
CA LEU A 94 -15.04 -9.24 11.81
C LEU A 94 -14.38 -7.86 11.92
N TRP A 95 -14.93 -6.98 12.78
CA TRP A 95 -14.30 -5.69 13.06
C TRP A 95 -12.92 -5.85 13.66
N GLY A 96 -12.78 -6.66 14.71
CA GLY A 96 -11.50 -6.90 15.36
C GLY A 96 -10.45 -7.43 14.39
N ALA A 97 -10.78 -8.44 13.60
CA ALA A 97 -9.87 -9.03 12.63
C ALA A 97 -9.48 -8.01 11.53
N ALA A 98 -10.43 -7.25 10.99
CA ALA A 98 -10.15 -6.26 9.97
C ALA A 98 -9.26 -5.11 10.48
N LEU A 99 -9.50 -4.63 11.70
CA LEU A 99 -8.71 -3.57 12.33
C LEU A 99 -7.26 -4.01 12.53
N PHE A 100 -7.04 -5.17 13.13
CA PHE A 100 -5.69 -5.66 13.42
C PHE A 100 -4.93 -6.14 12.18
N CYS A 101 -5.60 -6.85 11.27
CA CYS A 101 -4.93 -7.44 10.11
C CYS A 101 -4.91 -6.51 8.89
N GLY A 102 -5.75 -5.46 8.86
CA GLY A 102 -5.81 -4.54 7.72
C GLY A 102 -6.33 -5.19 6.44
N PHE A 103 -7.31 -6.10 6.53
CA PHE A 103 -7.89 -6.78 5.37
C PHE A 103 -8.46 -5.81 4.36
N GLY A 104 -8.18 -6.01 3.07
CA GLY A 104 -8.72 -5.20 1.98
C GLY A 104 -8.17 -3.76 1.87
N ILE A 105 -7.39 -3.31 2.86
CA ILE A 105 -6.86 -1.93 2.94
C ILE A 105 -5.54 -1.80 2.18
N GLY A 106 -4.84 -2.89 1.98
CA GLY A 106 -3.48 -2.94 1.46
C GLY A 106 -3.32 -2.44 0.03
N ALA A 107 -3.16 -1.15 -0.15
CA ALA A 107 -2.91 -0.53 -1.46
C ALA A 107 -1.48 -0.62 -1.95
N GLY A 108 -0.57 -1.25 -1.24
CA GLY A 108 0.83 -1.30 -1.66
C GLY A 108 1.73 -2.15 -0.78
N ALA A 109 2.88 -2.50 -1.33
CA ALA A 109 3.95 -3.23 -0.65
C ALA A 109 4.47 -2.54 0.64
N ALA A 110 4.01 -1.33 0.94
CA ALA A 110 4.42 -0.49 2.05
C ALA A 110 3.29 -0.28 3.09
N SER A 111 2.25 -1.10 3.08
CA SER A 111 1.13 -0.94 4.00
C SER A 111 1.32 -1.68 5.31
N GLY A 112 0.78 -1.07 6.39
CA GLY A 112 0.77 -1.67 7.71
C GLY A 112 1.99 -1.39 8.60
N PRO A 113 1.94 -1.83 9.87
CA PRO A 113 2.93 -1.50 10.90
C PRO A 113 4.29 -2.16 10.68
N PHE A 114 4.38 -3.17 9.84
CA PHE A 114 5.65 -3.85 9.52
C PHE A 114 6.58 -2.98 8.69
N SER A 115 6.05 -2.21 7.75
CA SER A 115 6.84 -1.55 6.70
C SER A 115 7.91 -0.59 7.23
N PRO A 116 7.62 0.34 8.17
CA PRO A 116 8.66 1.23 8.68
C PRO A 116 9.77 0.47 9.42
N VAL A 117 9.42 -0.56 10.18
CA VAL A 117 10.39 -1.38 10.93
C VAL A 117 11.29 -2.17 9.99
N GLU A 118 10.71 -2.79 8.95
CA GLU A 118 11.47 -3.55 7.96
C GLU A 118 12.40 -2.69 7.13
N LEU A 119 11.94 -1.53 6.67
CA LEU A 119 12.77 -0.61 5.90
C LEU A 119 13.94 -0.10 6.74
N ALA A 120 13.70 0.22 8.03
CA ALA A 120 14.75 0.58 8.95
C ALA A 120 15.75 -0.57 9.17
N TRP A 121 15.25 -1.80 9.35
CA TRP A 121 16.10 -2.98 9.49
C TRP A 121 16.92 -3.26 8.24
N LEU A 122 16.28 -3.30 7.06
CA LEU A 122 16.97 -3.50 5.78
C LEU A 122 18.03 -2.43 5.52
N GLY A 123 17.74 -1.17 5.86
CA GLY A 123 18.67 -0.06 5.68
C GLY A 123 19.93 -0.16 6.55
N ARG A 124 19.87 -0.92 7.66
CA ARG A 124 21.03 -1.20 8.52
C ARG A 124 21.89 -2.38 8.04
N LEU A 125 21.35 -3.24 7.17
CA LEU A 125 22.07 -4.40 6.64
C LEU A 125 22.98 -4.06 5.45
N VAL A 126 22.83 -2.86 4.88
CA VAL A 126 23.57 -2.45 3.68
C VAL A 126 24.06 -1.00 3.79
N GLY A 127 25.13 -0.68 3.10
CA GLY A 127 25.66 0.69 3.02
C GLY A 127 24.70 1.64 2.28
N PRO A 128 24.86 2.97 2.48
CA PRO A 128 23.97 4.01 1.94
C PRO A 128 23.76 3.94 0.43
N ALA A 129 24.81 3.64 -0.34
CA ALA A 129 24.78 3.56 -1.80
C ALA A 129 23.88 2.43 -2.34
N GLU A 130 23.62 1.39 -1.54
CA GLU A 130 22.87 0.20 -1.94
C GLU A 130 21.44 0.17 -1.37
N ARG A 131 21.12 1.05 -0.41
CA ARG A 131 19.78 1.14 0.21
C ARG A 131 18.67 1.31 -0.83
N GLY A 132 18.87 2.17 -1.82
CA GLY A 132 17.89 2.41 -2.88
C GLY A 132 17.55 1.16 -3.69
N LYS A 133 18.57 0.37 -4.09
CA LYS A 133 18.38 -0.91 -4.80
C LYS A 133 17.64 -1.93 -3.92
N LEU A 134 18.05 -2.04 -2.66
CA LEU A 134 17.46 -2.99 -1.71
C LEU A 134 15.99 -2.67 -1.44
N TYR A 135 15.64 -1.39 -1.23
CA TYR A 135 14.26 -0.97 -1.02
C TYR A 135 13.39 -1.19 -2.26
N SER A 136 13.91 -0.88 -3.46
CA SER A 136 13.21 -1.15 -4.72
C SER A 136 12.94 -2.64 -4.90
N PHE A 137 13.94 -3.48 -4.65
CA PHE A 137 13.80 -4.93 -4.72
C PHE A 137 12.79 -5.47 -3.69
N SER A 138 12.87 -4.99 -2.44
CA SER A 138 11.93 -5.34 -1.38
C SER A 138 10.48 -4.92 -1.72
N ASN A 139 10.29 -3.74 -2.31
CA ASN A 139 8.97 -3.28 -2.75
C ASN A 139 8.44 -4.13 -3.91
N SER A 140 9.27 -4.45 -4.90
CA SER A 140 8.90 -5.33 -6.02
C SER A 140 8.52 -6.73 -5.53
N ALA A 141 9.28 -7.30 -4.57
CA ALA A 141 8.95 -8.58 -3.94
C ALA A 141 7.60 -8.52 -3.20
N GLY A 142 7.31 -7.41 -2.52
CA GLY A 142 6.03 -7.18 -1.89
C GLY A 142 4.87 -7.12 -2.89
N PHE A 143 5.01 -6.40 -3.99
CA PHE A 143 3.99 -6.34 -5.05
C PHE A 143 3.80 -7.70 -5.71
N ALA A 144 4.88 -8.41 -6.04
CA ALA A 144 4.81 -9.77 -6.56
C ALA A 144 4.07 -10.70 -5.59
N GLY A 145 4.36 -10.61 -4.29
CA GLY A 145 3.67 -11.35 -3.25
C GLY A 145 2.16 -11.08 -3.25
N ILE A 146 1.73 -9.81 -3.31
CA ILE A 146 0.29 -9.48 -3.39
C ILE A 146 -0.32 -10.09 -4.66
N GLY A 147 0.38 -10.04 -5.80
CA GLY A 147 -0.09 -10.64 -7.04
C GLY A 147 -0.27 -12.16 -6.94
N ILE A 148 0.71 -12.86 -6.35
CA ILE A 148 0.62 -14.31 -6.07
C ILE A 148 -0.54 -14.61 -5.13
N GLY A 149 -0.71 -13.82 -4.06
CA GLY A 149 -1.81 -13.97 -3.12
C GLY A 149 -3.19 -13.77 -3.78
N ALA A 150 -3.34 -12.74 -4.60
CA ALA A 150 -4.56 -12.50 -5.36
C ALA A 150 -4.87 -13.64 -6.35
N PHE A 151 -3.83 -14.27 -6.93
CA PHE A 151 -3.99 -15.46 -7.74
C PHE A 151 -4.48 -16.66 -6.92
N LEU A 152 -3.96 -16.86 -5.72
CA LEU A 152 -4.44 -17.91 -4.81
C LEU A 152 -5.90 -17.66 -4.39
N GLY A 153 -6.27 -16.41 -4.14
CA GLY A 153 -7.64 -15.98 -3.83
C GLY A 153 -8.64 -16.11 -5.00
N MET A 154 -8.20 -16.50 -6.21
CA MET A 154 -9.12 -16.80 -7.32
C MET A 154 -9.96 -18.07 -7.09
N PHE A 155 -9.53 -18.95 -6.23
CA PHE A 155 -10.05 -20.31 -6.14
C PHE A 155 -10.55 -20.69 -4.73
N PRO A 156 -11.40 -19.86 -4.08
CA PRO A 156 -11.94 -20.22 -2.78
C PRO A 156 -12.74 -21.53 -2.83
N GLU A 157 -13.41 -21.79 -3.95
CA GLU A 157 -14.18 -23.03 -4.20
C GLU A 157 -13.34 -24.31 -4.10
N ARG A 158 -12.05 -24.25 -4.46
CA ARG A 158 -11.16 -25.42 -4.36
C ARG A 158 -10.86 -25.84 -2.92
N LEU A 159 -10.91 -24.90 -1.98
CA LEU A 159 -10.68 -25.13 -0.57
C LEU A 159 -11.97 -25.36 0.21
N ALA A 160 -13.05 -24.68 -0.17
CA ALA A 160 -14.33 -24.77 0.48
C ALA A 160 -15.17 -25.97 0.00
N GLY A 161 -14.88 -26.53 -1.21
CA GLY A 161 -15.75 -27.51 -1.84
C GLY A 161 -17.04 -26.89 -2.40
N PRO A 162 -18.11 -27.69 -2.60
CA PRO A 162 -19.36 -27.22 -3.22
C PRO A 162 -20.23 -26.42 -2.23
N VAL A 163 -19.68 -25.41 -1.57
CA VAL A 163 -20.35 -24.55 -0.61
C VAL A 163 -20.60 -23.18 -1.24
N HIS A 164 -21.75 -22.58 -0.92
CA HIS A 164 -22.15 -21.28 -1.43
C HIS A 164 -22.30 -20.25 -0.30
N GLY A 165 -22.32 -18.97 -0.66
CA GLY A 165 -22.46 -17.87 0.28
C GLY A 165 -21.18 -17.55 1.06
N PRO A 166 -21.31 -17.05 2.31
CA PRO A 166 -20.15 -16.61 3.10
C PRO A 166 -19.15 -17.72 3.39
N SER A 167 -19.59 -18.95 3.60
CA SER A 167 -18.75 -20.09 3.92
C SER A 167 -17.74 -20.44 2.81
N LEU A 168 -17.99 -19.98 1.58
CA LEU A 168 -17.05 -20.10 0.45
C LEU A 168 -15.69 -19.46 0.76
N TYR A 169 -15.68 -18.32 1.43
CA TYR A 169 -14.48 -17.52 1.68
C TYR A 169 -13.77 -17.89 2.99
N GLN A 170 -14.42 -18.60 3.90
CA GLN A 170 -13.85 -18.91 5.22
C GLN A 170 -12.51 -19.63 5.19
N PRO A 171 -12.24 -20.63 4.31
CA PRO A 171 -10.94 -21.31 4.28
C PRO A 171 -9.77 -20.40 3.92
N MET A 172 -10.00 -19.20 3.38
CA MET A 172 -8.95 -18.24 3.06
C MET A 172 -8.30 -17.64 4.31
N PHE A 173 -9.01 -17.56 5.44
CA PHE A 173 -8.45 -17.02 6.69
C PHE A 173 -7.36 -17.90 7.30
N PRO A 174 -7.52 -19.25 7.45
CA PRO A 174 -6.43 -20.12 7.84
C PRO A 174 -5.23 -20.06 6.89
N VAL A 175 -5.47 -19.99 5.58
CA VAL A 175 -4.39 -19.84 4.58
C VAL A 175 -3.63 -18.53 4.80
N PHE A 176 -4.33 -17.42 4.99
CA PHE A 176 -3.74 -16.12 5.36
C PHE A 176 -2.87 -16.26 6.63
N SER A 177 -3.40 -16.86 7.68
CA SER A 177 -2.72 -17.08 8.95
C SER A 177 -1.45 -17.92 8.78
N ALA A 178 -1.49 -18.99 7.99
CA ALA A 178 -0.34 -19.84 7.71
C ALA A 178 0.82 -19.07 7.06
N PHE A 179 0.53 -18.21 6.08
CA PHE A 179 1.54 -17.34 5.47
C PHE A 179 2.14 -16.34 6.47
N LEU A 180 1.32 -15.79 7.39
CA LEU A 180 1.83 -14.91 8.45
C LEU A 180 2.76 -15.66 9.40
N PHE A 181 2.40 -16.85 9.86
CA PHE A 181 3.26 -17.65 10.73
C PHE A 181 4.56 -18.06 10.02
N ALA A 182 4.49 -18.46 8.75
CA ALA A 182 5.68 -18.73 7.96
C ALA A 182 6.58 -17.48 7.82
N SER A 183 5.98 -16.30 7.66
CA SER A 183 6.72 -15.03 7.69
C SER A 183 7.40 -14.79 9.05
N CYS A 184 6.73 -15.09 10.16
CA CYS A 184 7.32 -14.95 11.51
C CYS A 184 8.53 -15.86 11.68
N ILE A 185 8.50 -17.10 11.16
CA ILE A 185 9.65 -18.00 11.18
C ILE A 185 10.85 -17.36 10.46
N LEU A 186 10.63 -16.78 9.25
CA LEU A 186 11.69 -16.13 8.51
C LEU A 186 12.23 -14.88 9.22
N VAL A 187 11.38 -14.09 9.88
CA VAL A 187 11.81 -12.95 10.72
C VAL A 187 12.66 -13.43 11.91
N ALA A 188 12.29 -14.54 12.54
CA ALA A 188 13.01 -15.10 13.68
C ALA A 188 14.45 -15.52 13.33
N ILE A 189 14.67 -16.07 12.14
CA ILE A 189 16.00 -16.49 11.66
C ILE A 189 16.76 -15.38 10.94
N SER A 190 16.16 -14.19 10.73
CA SER A 190 16.82 -13.06 10.02
C SER A 190 18.00 -12.52 10.86
N PRO A 191 19.11 -12.09 10.23
CA PRO A 191 20.26 -11.55 10.95
C PRO A 191 19.88 -10.26 11.68
N VAL A 192 20.41 -10.10 12.91
CA VAL A 192 20.18 -8.88 13.70
C VAL A 192 20.94 -7.73 13.03
N PRO A 193 20.30 -6.55 12.84
CA PRO A 193 20.98 -5.41 12.25
C PRO A 193 22.08 -4.90 13.22
N PRO A 194 23.20 -4.41 12.67
CA PRO A 194 24.23 -3.76 13.51
C PRO A 194 23.65 -2.53 14.20
N PRO A 195 24.27 -2.08 15.33
CA PRO A 195 23.91 -0.83 15.96
C PRO A 195 23.99 0.35 14.98
N LEU A 196 23.20 1.39 15.21
CA LEU A 196 23.25 2.60 14.38
C LEU A 196 24.65 3.22 14.47
N GLN A 197 25.38 3.23 13.37
CA GLN A 197 26.57 4.06 13.24
C GLN A 197 26.12 5.45 12.78
N GLU A 198 26.49 6.48 13.54
CA GLU A 198 26.32 7.87 13.10
C GLU A 198 27.30 8.13 11.94
N GLU A 199 26.81 7.97 10.72
CA GLU A 199 27.55 8.40 9.55
C GLU A 199 27.41 9.92 9.37
N GLU A 200 28.50 10.61 9.56
CA GLU A 200 28.67 12.01 9.20
C GLU A 200 28.87 12.13 7.69
N ASN A 201 27.79 12.24 6.91
CA ASN A 201 27.87 12.47 5.48
C ASN A 201 27.41 13.87 5.11
N THR A 202 28.20 14.50 4.28
CA THR A 202 28.06 15.83 3.67
C THR A 202 26.65 16.05 3.08
N VAL A 203 25.88 16.92 3.69
CA VAL A 203 24.51 17.22 3.30
C VAL A 203 24.39 18.68 2.88
N ILE A 204 23.61 18.91 1.85
CA ILE A 204 23.10 20.23 1.47
C ILE A 204 22.62 20.93 2.75
N ARG A 205 23.31 21.97 3.21
CA ARG A 205 22.94 22.73 4.40
C ARG A 205 21.72 23.58 4.08
N ARG A 206 20.53 23.03 4.30
CA ARG A 206 19.29 23.81 4.35
C ARG A 206 19.06 24.30 5.77
N THR A 207 18.45 25.48 5.91
CA THR A 207 18.02 25.97 7.22
C THR A 207 16.84 25.14 7.72
N ARG A 208 16.64 25.07 9.04
CA ARG A 208 15.48 24.36 9.63
C ARG A 208 14.14 24.93 9.14
N GLU A 209 14.09 26.21 8.85
CA GLU A 209 12.88 26.87 8.34
C GLU A 209 12.56 26.43 6.91
N GLU A 210 13.56 26.35 6.04
CA GLU A 210 13.40 25.82 4.67
C GLU A 210 12.93 24.37 4.67
N GLU A 211 13.55 23.52 5.50
CA GLU A 211 13.11 22.12 5.64
C GLU A 211 11.65 22.01 6.12
N ASN A 212 11.27 22.80 7.13
CA ASN A 212 9.91 22.83 7.66
C ASN A 212 8.90 23.30 6.59
N LEU A 213 9.27 24.30 5.79
CA LEU A 213 8.43 24.78 4.69
C LEU A 213 8.23 23.69 3.62
N LEU A 214 9.32 22.96 3.27
CA LEU A 214 9.24 21.85 2.31
C LEU A 214 8.40 20.69 2.85
N LEU A 215 8.53 20.36 4.14
CA LEU A 215 7.69 19.36 4.78
C LEU A 215 6.21 19.76 4.80
N ARG A 216 5.88 21.02 5.07
CA ARG A 216 4.48 21.53 5.00
C ARG A 216 3.92 21.41 3.58
N LYS A 217 4.70 21.75 2.56
CA LYS A 217 4.32 21.57 1.14
C LYS A 217 4.09 20.09 0.81
N LEU A 218 4.95 19.21 1.33
CA LEU A 218 4.81 17.77 1.16
C LEU A 218 3.54 17.24 1.83
N VAL A 219 3.23 17.70 3.06
CA VAL A 219 2.00 17.32 3.79
C VAL A 219 0.76 17.67 2.97
N LEU A 220 0.68 18.90 2.44
CA LEU A 220 -0.46 19.35 1.65
C LEU A 220 -0.63 18.53 0.36
N ALA A 221 0.45 18.30 -0.38
CA ALA A 221 0.42 17.49 -1.59
C ALA A 221 0.02 16.04 -1.27
N ASN A 222 0.63 15.42 -0.25
CA ASN A 222 0.32 14.06 0.15
C ASN A 222 -1.12 13.90 0.65
N ALA A 223 -1.68 14.90 1.34
CA ALA A 223 -3.06 14.86 1.82
C ALA A 223 -4.07 14.75 0.66
N LEU A 224 -3.89 15.56 -0.40
CA LEU A 224 -4.73 15.47 -1.59
C LEU A 224 -4.59 14.12 -2.30
N ASN A 225 -3.35 13.63 -2.42
CA ASN A 225 -3.09 12.32 -3.00
C ASN A 225 -3.72 11.20 -2.18
N GLY A 226 -3.59 11.23 -0.85
CA GLY A 226 -4.14 10.25 0.06
C GLY A 226 -5.67 10.20 -0.01
N LEU A 227 -6.34 11.35 0.09
CA LEU A 227 -7.79 11.47 -0.09
C LEU A 227 -8.23 10.87 -1.43
N GLY A 228 -7.55 11.22 -2.53
CA GLY A 228 -7.86 10.70 -3.85
C GLY A 228 -7.71 9.18 -3.93
N ILE A 229 -6.69 8.58 -3.30
CA ILE A 229 -6.53 7.12 -3.25
C ILE A 229 -7.64 6.48 -2.41
N GLY A 230 -7.97 7.06 -1.25
CA GLY A 230 -8.99 6.56 -0.35
C GLY A 230 -10.38 6.50 -0.98
N LEU A 231 -10.70 7.46 -1.85
CA LEU A 231 -12.01 7.56 -2.51
C LEU A 231 -12.27 6.44 -3.53
N PHE A 232 -11.27 5.79 -4.09
CA PHE A 232 -11.58 4.78 -5.12
C PHE A 232 -11.03 3.40 -4.79
N PHE A 233 -9.86 3.29 -4.16
CA PHE A 233 -9.13 2.02 -4.07
C PHE A 233 -9.77 1.00 -3.12
N PRO A 234 -10.14 1.31 -1.85
CA PRO A 234 -10.59 0.30 -0.90
C PRO A 234 -11.90 -0.40 -1.29
N LEU A 235 -12.79 0.30 -1.99
CA LEU A 235 -14.06 -0.26 -2.46
C LEU A 235 -14.04 -0.67 -3.94
N LEU A 236 -12.86 -0.72 -4.56
CA LEU A 236 -12.71 -1.03 -5.98
C LEU A 236 -13.18 -2.45 -6.33
N ALA A 237 -12.86 -3.44 -5.52
CA ALA A 237 -13.32 -4.82 -5.70
C ALA A 237 -14.85 -4.90 -5.62
N TRP A 238 -15.46 -4.17 -4.68
CA TRP A 238 -16.90 -4.05 -4.57
C TRP A 238 -17.51 -3.40 -5.82
N TRP A 239 -16.91 -2.31 -6.33
CA TRP A 239 -17.36 -1.61 -7.53
C TRP A 239 -17.33 -2.52 -8.77
N PHE A 240 -16.22 -3.22 -9.01
CA PHE A 240 -16.12 -4.17 -10.12
C PHE A 240 -17.16 -5.29 -10.01
N SER A 241 -17.34 -5.85 -8.82
CA SER A 241 -18.32 -6.90 -8.58
C SER A 241 -19.75 -6.41 -8.79
N SER A 242 -20.09 -5.21 -8.30
CA SER A 242 -21.45 -4.66 -8.43
C SER A 242 -21.78 -4.25 -9.85
N ARG A 243 -20.82 -3.62 -10.57
CA ARG A 243 -21.06 -3.10 -11.92
C ARG A 243 -21.07 -4.18 -13.00
N PHE A 244 -20.19 -5.18 -12.87
CA PHE A 244 -19.99 -6.19 -13.92
C PHE A 244 -20.41 -7.60 -13.50
N GLY A 245 -20.93 -7.80 -12.30
CA GLY A 245 -21.37 -9.11 -11.81
C GLY A 245 -20.23 -10.13 -11.66
N ARG A 246 -18.98 -9.67 -11.43
CA ARG A 246 -17.80 -10.56 -11.39
C ARG A 246 -17.50 -11.05 -9.98
N GLY A 247 -17.20 -12.36 -9.89
CA GLY A 247 -16.81 -13.02 -8.64
C GLY A 247 -15.30 -13.08 -8.41
N PRO A 248 -14.86 -13.86 -7.41
CA PRO A 248 -13.47 -13.93 -6.95
C PRO A 248 -12.50 -14.34 -8.06
N GLN A 249 -12.88 -15.28 -8.93
CA GLN A 249 -12.02 -15.74 -10.01
C GLN A 249 -11.61 -14.60 -10.96
N SER A 250 -12.56 -13.79 -11.43
CA SER A 250 -12.29 -12.68 -12.35
C SER A 250 -11.56 -11.53 -11.66
N LEU A 251 -11.94 -11.20 -10.42
CA LEU A 251 -11.34 -10.13 -9.66
C LEU A 251 -9.94 -10.51 -9.14
N GLY A 252 -9.75 -11.74 -8.70
CA GLY A 252 -8.45 -12.27 -8.35
C GLY A 252 -7.47 -12.22 -9.52
N ALA A 253 -7.90 -12.63 -10.74
CA ALA A 253 -7.10 -12.50 -11.96
C ALA A 253 -6.70 -11.05 -12.25
N LEU A 254 -7.67 -10.10 -12.13
CA LEU A 254 -7.42 -8.67 -12.31
C LEU A 254 -6.33 -8.19 -11.36
N PHE A 255 -6.47 -8.44 -10.07
CA PHE A 255 -5.52 -7.95 -9.07
C PHE A 255 -4.19 -8.70 -9.14
N ALA A 256 -4.18 -10.00 -9.43
CA ALA A 256 -2.96 -10.79 -9.64
C ALA A 256 -2.12 -10.20 -10.77
N MET A 257 -2.71 -10.04 -11.96
CA MET A 257 -2.02 -9.45 -13.11
C MET A 257 -1.59 -8.02 -12.83
N ASN A 258 -2.47 -7.22 -12.22
CA ASN A 258 -2.18 -5.84 -11.87
C ASN A 258 -0.92 -5.72 -10.98
N TYR A 259 -0.84 -6.47 -9.89
CA TYR A 259 0.29 -6.36 -8.95
C TYR A 259 1.59 -6.96 -9.48
N ILE A 260 1.53 -8.01 -10.30
CA ILE A 260 2.71 -8.54 -10.98
C ILE A 260 3.26 -7.51 -11.98
N LEU A 261 2.39 -6.86 -12.75
CA LEU A 261 2.81 -5.81 -13.68
C LEU A 261 3.34 -4.57 -12.96
N ILE A 262 2.78 -4.21 -11.80
CA ILE A 262 3.36 -3.14 -10.95
C ILE A 262 4.77 -3.51 -10.47
N ALA A 263 4.99 -4.76 -10.06
CA ALA A 263 6.32 -5.20 -9.63
C ALA A 263 7.37 -5.01 -10.73
N VAL A 264 7.02 -5.34 -11.99
CA VAL A 264 7.88 -5.13 -13.15
C VAL A 264 8.02 -3.65 -13.51
N SER A 265 6.91 -2.90 -13.52
CA SER A 265 6.90 -1.49 -13.92
C SER A 265 7.68 -0.59 -12.97
N SER A 266 7.78 -0.96 -11.69
CA SER A 266 8.57 -0.23 -10.70
C SER A 266 10.03 -0.08 -11.11
N TYR A 267 10.60 -1.10 -11.76
CA TYR A 267 11.97 -1.05 -12.29
C TYR A 267 12.09 -0.12 -13.51
N VAL A 268 11.12 -0.16 -14.42
CA VAL A 268 11.10 0.69 -15.62
C VAL A 268 10.97 2.16 -15.24
N ILE A 269 10.04 2.48 -14.33
CA ILE A 269 9.80 3.86 -13.90
C ILE A 269 10.98 4.40 -13.07
N ALA A 270 11.65 3.56 -12.29
CA ALA A 270 12.89 3.97 -11.62
C ALA A 270 13.97 4.41 -12.63
N ARG A 271 14.14 3.68 -13.74
CA ARG A 271 15.04 4.12 -14.83
C ARG A 271 14.57 5.41 -15.50
N LEU A 272 13.28 5.54 -15.76
CA LEU A 272 12.73 6.77 -16.34
C LEU A 272 12.99 7.98 -15.44
N SER A 273 12.90 7.81 -14.11
CA SER A 273 13.19 8.86 -13.14
C SER A 273 14.68 9.30 -13.16
N LEU A 274 15.60 8.40 -13.51
CA LEU A 274 17.01 8.75 -13.69
C LEU A 274 17.27 9.56 -14.96
N LEU A 275 16.48 9.34 -16.02
CA LEU A 275 16.64 10.03 -17.31
C LEU A 275 15.97 11.41 -17.34
N LEU A 276 14.75 11.51 -16.83
CA LEU A 276 13.92 12.72 -16.92
C LEU A 276 13.94 13.59 -15.66
N GLY A 277 14.50 13.07 -14.57
CA GLY A 277 14.32 13.60 -13.22
C GLY A 277 13.09 13.03 -12.54
N VAL A 278 13.09 13.04 -11.21
CA VAL A 278 12.03 12.41 -10.40
C VAL A 278 10.71 13.13 -10.58
N VAL A 279 10.71 14.46 -10.53
CA VAL A 279 9.46 15.26 -10.59
C VAL A 279 8.79 15.14 -11.95
N ARG A 280 9.54 15.25 -13.04
CA ARG A 280 9.00 15.12 -14.41
C ARG A 280 8.48 13.71 -14.68
N ALA A 281 9.21 12.67 -14.26
CA ALA A 281 8.76 11.29 -14.41
C ALA A 281 7.45 11.03 -13.65
N VAL A 282 7.30 11.58 -12.42
CA VAL A 282 6.06 11.49 -11.63
C VAL A 282 4.91 12.22 -12.32
N LEU A 283 5.13 13.43 -12.84
CA LEU A 283 4.10 14.21 -13.54
C LEU A 283 3.58 13.47 -14.78
N LEU A 284 4.47 12.94 -15.61
CA LEU A 284 4.10 12.23 -16.84
C LEU A 284 3.34 10.93 -16.52
N THR A 285 3.89 10.10 -15.65
CA THR A 285 3.29 8.79 -15.34
C THR A 285 1.96 8.95 -14.62
N ARG A 286 1.88 9.82 -13.63
CA ARG A 286 0.63 10.06 -12.89
C ARG A 286 -0.39 10.88 -13.67
N GLY A 287 0.03 11.75 -14.57
CA GLY A 287 -0.86 12.46 -15.49
C GLY A 287 -1.57 11.48 -16.43
N ALA A 288 -0.84 10.53 -17.01
CA ALA A 288 -1.44 9.43 -17.78
C ALA A 288 -2.40 8.59 -16.92
N GLY A 289 -1.99 8.24 -15.69
CA GLY A 289 -2.85 7.53 -14.74
C GLY A 289 -4.11 8.29 -14.32
N LEU A 290 -4.07 9.62 -14.28
CA LEU A 290 -5.21 10.48 -14.01
C LEU A 290 -6.27 10.39 -15.13
N VAL A 291 -5.83 10.48 -16.38
CA VAL A 291 -6.73 10.31 -17.55
C VAL A 291 -7.42 8.95 -17.51
N MET A 292 -6.66 7.89 -17.21
CA MET A 292 -7.21 6.53 -17.06
C MET A 292 -8.25 6.45 -15.93
N LEU A 293 -8.02 7.16 -14.80
CA LEU A 293 -8.98 7.19 -13.68
C LEU A 293 -10.30 7.84 -14.06
N LEU A 294 -10.25 8.92 -14.87
CA LEU A 294 -11.45 9.59 -15.35
C LEU A 294 -12.26 8.73 -16.32
N ILE A 295 -11.59 7.93 -17.16
CA ILE A 295 -12.24 7.09 -18.17
C ILE A 295 -12.81 5.80 -17.54
N LEU A 296 -12.19 5.29 -16.49
CA LEU A 296 -12.50 3.99 -15.87
C LEU A 296 -14.00 3.80 -15.55
N PRO A 297 -14.73 4.73 -14.90
CA PRO A 297 -16.13 4.53 -14.55
C PRO A 297 -17.08 4.49 -15.77
N PHE A 298 -16.63 4.94 -16.93
CA PHE A 298 -17.42 4.93 -18.17
C PHE A 298 -17.14 3.69 -19.04
N SER A 299 -16.34 2.75 -18.56
CA SER A 299 -15.99 1.54 -19.31
C SER A 299 -17.23 0.72 -19.68
N PRO A 300 -17.40 0.31 -20.95
CA PRO A 300 -18.57 -0.42 -21.41
C PRO A 300 -18.57 -1.89 -20.99
N SER A 301 -17.42 -2.48 -20.73
CA SER A 301 -17.28 -3.89 -20.38
C SER A 301 -16.20 -4.10 -19.31
N PHE A 302 -16.27 -5.26 -18.63
CA PHE A 302 -15.26 -5.67 -17.65
C PHE A 302 -13.85 -5.71 -18.26
N GLY A 303 -13.67 -6.23 -19.48
CA GLY A 303 -12.37 -6.32 -20.14
C GLY A 303 -11.73 -4.94 -20.38
N VAL A 304 -12.53 -3.96 -20.83
CA VAL A 304 -12.06 -2.58 -21.03
C VAL A 304 -11.71 -1.94 -19.68
N ALA A 305 -12.56 -2.08 -18.67
CA ALA A 305 -12.29 -1.58 -17.33
C ALA A 305 -11.04 -2.22 -16.71
N PHE A 306 -10.87 -3.53 -16.90
CA PHE A 306 -9.70 -4.29 -16.50
C PHE A 306 -8.42 -3.69 -17.10
N PHE A 307 -8.39 -3.52 -18.41
CA PHE A 307 -7.22 -2.98 -19.12
C PHE A 307 -6.88 -1.56 -18.66
N ILE A 308 -7.87 -0.68 -18.58
CA ILE A 308 -7.70 0.71 -18.13
C ILE A 308 -7.15 0.75 -16.69
N TYR A 309 -7.71 -0.07 -15.80
CA TYR A 309 -7.26 -0.12 -14.40
C TYR A 309 -5.82 -0.60 -14.26
N VAL A 310 -5.46 -1.68 -14.97
CA VAL A 310 -4.09 -2.22 -14.96
C VAL A 310 -3.10 -1.19 -15.49
N LEU A 311 -3.39 -0.58 -16.63
CA LEU A 311 -2.53 0.44 -17.23
C LEU A 311 -2.36 1.65 -16.31
N ARG A 312 -3.46 2.12 -15.70
CA ARG A 312 -3.41 3.16 -14.67
C ARG A 312 -2.50 2.80 -13.50
N SER A 313 -2.62 1.57 -13.02
CA SER A 313 -1.87 1.10 -11.85
C SER A 313 -0.37 1.03 -12.12
N ILE A 314 0.03 0.57 -13.31
CA ILE A 314 1.41 0.57 -13.79
C ILE A 314 1.99 1.98 -13.70
N PHE A 315 1.32 2.97 -14.26
CA PHE A 315 1.79 4.35 -14.25
C PHE A 315 1.83 4.98 -12.85
N ASN A 316 0.84 4.70 -11.99
CA ASN A 316 0.77 5.32 -10.69
C ASN A 316 1.69 4.71 -9.63
N GLN A 317 1.69 3.38 -9.52
CA GLN A 317 2.40 2.68 -8.44
C GLN A 317 3.90 2.55 -8.69
N GLY A 318 4.33 2.49 -9.94
CA GLY A 318 5.75 2.43 -10.28
C GLY A 318 6.56 3.64 -9.80
N SER A 319 5.91 4.79 -9.56
CA SER A 319 6.56 6.02 -9.07
C SER A 319 6.71 6.09 -7.54
N VAL A 320 6.24 5.11 -6.77
CA VAL A 320 6.24 5.15 -5.29
C VAL A 320 7.65 5.28 -4.72
N GLY A 321 8.59 4.46 -5.18
CA GLY A 321 9.97 4.50 -4.71
C GLY A 321 10.67 5.83 -4.98
N SER A 322 10.49 6.39 -6.18
CA SER A 322 11.09 7.68 -6.56
C SER A 322 10.55 8.83 -5.70
N ARG A 323 9.26 8.84 -5.39
CA ARG A 323 8.64 9.85 -4.52
C ARG A 323 9.11 9.73 -3.07
N GLN A 324 9.26 8.51 -2.57
CA GLN A 324 9.78 8.27 -1.22
C GLN A 324 11.24 8.76 -1.10
N SER A 325 12.07 8.49 -2.10
CA SER A 325 13.43 9.00 -2.17
C SER A 325 13.46 10.54 -2.20
N LEU A 326 12.61 11.18 -3.00
CA LEU A 326 12.52 12.65 -3.03
C LEU A 326 12.17 13.18 -1.65
N SER A 327 11.19 12.60 -0.95
CA SER A 327 10.78 13.05 0.38
C SER A 327 11.93 13.04 1.40
N LEU A 328 12.80 12.03 1.34
CA LEU A 328 13.99 11.95 2.19
C LEU A 328 15.03 13.01 1.83
N ASN A 329 15.21 13.30 0.54
CA ASN A 329 16.15 14.29 0.05
C ASN A 329 15.74 15.76 0.33
N LEU A 330 14.50 16.00 0.79
CA LEU A 330 14.05 17.34 1.17
C LEU A 330 14.60 17.83 2.51
N VAL A 331 15.11 16.93 3.34
CA VAL A 331 15.60 17.24 4.71
C VAL A 331 16.98 16.62 4.95
N GLY A 332 17.70 17.16 5.93
CA GLY A 332 18.97 16.61 6.39
C GLY A 332 18.82 15.21 7.02
N GLN A 333 19.90 14.42 7.02
CA GLN A 333 19.91 13.02 7.47
C GLN A 333 19.35 12.82 8.89
N LYS A 334 19.66 13.72 9.83
CA LYS A 334 19.14 13.68 11.21
C LYS A 334 17.59 13.73 11.28
N ARG A 335 16.93 14.17 10.22
CA ARG A 335 15.46 14.32 10.13
C ARG A 335 14.79 13.34 9.15
N HIS A 336 15.53 12.37 8.58
CA HIS A 336 14.97 11.39 7.64
C HIS A 336 13.85 10.55 8.28
N GLY A 337 13.97 10.19 9.56
CA GLY A 337 12.90 9.52 10.31
C GLY A 337 11.62 10.35 10.37
N LEU A 338 11.76 11.65 10.68
CA LEU A 338 10.64 12.60 10.69
C LEU A 338 10.00 12.72 9.29
N ALA A 339 10.82 12.90 8.25
CA ALA A 339 10.32 13.02 6.86
C ALA A 339 9.58 11.76 6.40
N GLY A 340 10.10 10.58 6.73
CA GLY A 340 9.44 9.30 6.45
C GLY A 340 8.09 9.17 7.16
N THR A 341 8.04 9.50 8.45
CA THR A 341 6.78 9.49 9.23
C THR A 341 5.79 10.51 8.67
N VAL A 342 6.22 11.74 8.41
CA VAL A 342 5.38 12.79 7.81
C VAL A 342 4.84 12.33 6.46
N HIS A 343 5.66 11.72 5.61
CA HIS A 343 5.23 11.19 4.31
C HIS A 343 4.11 10.14 4.45
N ILE A 344 4.28 9.19 5.37
CA ILE A 344 3.30 8.11 5.59
C ILE A 344 2.01 8.68 6.18
N VAL A 345 2.09 9.42 7.28
CA VAL A 345 0.92 9.92 8.01
C VAL A 345 0.15 10.93 7.16
N SER A 346 0.83 11.85 6.47
CA SER A 346 0.18 12.85 5.60
C SER A 346 -0.55 12.24 4.40
N THR A 347 -0.20 11.02 4.01
CA THR A 347 -0.90 10.28 2.95
C THR A 347 -2.02 9.41 3.52
N GLN A 348 -1.74 8.64 4.56
CA GLN A 348 -2.68 7.63 5.08
C GLN A 348 -3.82 8.25 5.90
N LEU A 349 -3.56 9.31 6.66
CA LEU A 349 -4.59 9.93 7.48
C LEU A 349 -5.74 10.53 6.66
N PRO A 350 -5.48 11.34 5.60
CA PRO A 350 -6.55 11.76 4.69
C PRO A 350 -7.16 10.59 3.89
N MET A 351 -6.37 9.59 3.51
CA MET A 351 -6.85 8.40 2.82
C MET A 351 -7.93 7.66 3.62
N ALA A 352 -7.85 7.67 4.95
CA ALA A 352 -8.79 6.99 5.82
C ALA A 352 -10.24 7.48 5.68
N ILE A 353 -10.47 8.74 5.30
CA ILE A 353 -11.82 9.33 5.13
C ILE A 353 -12.49 8.78 3.87
N GLY A 354 -11.72 8.49 2.84
CA GLY A 354 -12.21 8.14 1.51
C GLY A 354 -13.17 6.95 1.45
N PRO A 355 -12.90 5.81 2.11
CA PRO A 355 -13.76 4.62 2.02
C PRO A 355 -15.17 4.87 2.53
N TYR A 356 -15.34 5.63 3.63
CA TYR A 356 -16.66 5.97 4.15
C TYR A 356 -17.44 6.86 3.17
N VAL A 357 -16.81 7.89 2.62
CA VAL A 357 -17.42 8.76 1.61
C VAL A 357 -17.83 7.96 0.37
N THR A 358 -16.98 7.07 -0.10
CA THR A 358 -17.26 6.22 -1.26
C THR A 358 -18.39 5.23 -0.97
N GLY A 359 -18.40 4.63 0.23
CA GLY A 359 -19.47 3.75 0.66
C GLY A 359 -20.83 4.46 0.67
N ALA A 360 -20.89 5.68 1.18
CA ALA A 360 -22.10 6.51 1.18
C ALA A 360 -22.55 6.86 -0.26
N LEU A 361 -21.63 7.26 -1.13
CA LEU A 361 -21.94 7.55 -2.53
C LEU A 361 -22.44 6.30 -3.28
N PHE A 362 -21.84 5.14 -3.06
CA PHE A 362 -22.30 3.90 -3.67
C PHE A 362 -23.67 3.48 -3.16
N HIS A 363 -23.94 3.67 -1.89
CA HIS A 363 -25.25 3.38 -1.29
C HIS A 363 -26.36 4.26 -1.88
N SER A 364 -26.07 5.53 -2.16
CA SER A 364 -26.99 6.47 -2.81
C SER A 364 -27.05 6.33 -4.35
N GLY A 365 -26.43 5.31 -4.93
CA GLY A 365 -26.43 5.04 -6.39
C GLY A 365 -25.41 5.84 -7.20
N HIS A 366 -24.63 6.69 -6.57
CA HIS A 366 -23.65 7.56 -7.25
C HIS A 366 -22.30 6.86 -7.46
N THR A 367 -22.28 5.79 -8.27
CA THR A 367 -21.10 4.92 -8.42
C THR A 367 -19.93 5.52 -9.21
N THR A 368 -20.18 6.60 -9.97
CA THR A 368 -19.17 7.31 -10.79
C THR A 368 -18.45 8.42 -10.00
N TRP A 369 -19.14 9.07 -9.07
CA TRP A 369 -18.64 10.23 -8.33
C TRP A 369 -17.33 10.00 -7.56
N PRO A 370 -17.08 8.87 -6.89
CA PRO A 370 -15.82 8.64 -6.22
C PRO A 370 -14.60 8.73 -7.15
N PHE A 371 -14.75 8.27 -8.39
CA PHE A 371 -13.68 8.32 -9.40
C PHE A 371 -13.41 9.75 -9.87
N ILE A 372 -14.47 10.56 -10.09
CA ILE A 372 -14.35 11.95 -10.50
C ILE A 372 -13.70 12.77 -9.37
N LEU A 373 -14.18 12.63 -8.14
CA LEU A 373 -13.60 13.32 -6.97
C LEU A 373 -12.14 12.90 -6.74
N ALA A 374 -11.84 11.61 -6.84
CA ALA A 374 -10.47 11.11 -6.73
C ALA A 374 -9.58 11.70 -7.83
N ALA A 375 -10.06 11.79 -9.06
CA ALA A 375 -9.33 12.38 -10.18
C ALA A 375 -9.09 13.88 -9.98
N SER A 376 -10.09 14.63 -9.52
CA SER A 376 -9.95 16.05 -9.21
C SER A 376 -8.89 16.31 -8.13
N LEU A 377 -8.90 15.51 -7.04
CA LEU A 377 -7.91 15.61 -5.97
C LEU A 377 -6.51 15.21 -6.43
N GLN A 378 -6.40 14.16 -7.25
CA GLN A 378 -5.12 13.76 -7.82
C GLN A 378 -4.59 14.76 -8.85
N GLY A 379 -5.47 15.44 -9.60
CA GLY A 379 -5.11 16.55 -10.46
C GLY A 379 -4.55 17.74 -9.67
N ALA A 380 -5.24 18.13 -8.61
CA ALA A 380 -4.77 19.17 -7.69
C ALA A 380 -3.43 18.78 -7.04
N TYR A 381 -3.27 17.53 -6.64
CA TYR A 381 -1.98 17.00 -6.17
C TYR A 381 -0.88 17.18 -7.21
N LEU A 382 -1.10 16.81 -8.47
CA LEU A 382 -0.10 16.95 -9.54
C LEU A 382 0.28 18.40 -9.78
N PHE A 383 -0.69 19.32 -9.76
CA PHE A 383 -0.44 20.74 -9.87
C PHE A 383 0.42 21.27 -8.73
N LEU A 384 0.11 20.92 -7.46
CA LEU A 384 0.93 21.29 -6.31
C LEU A 384 2.32 20.63 -6.35
N TYR A 385 2.38 19.37 -6.77
CA TYR A 385 3.66 18.65 -6.88
C TYR A 385 4.58 19.30 -7.92
N TRP A 386 4.03 19.73 -9.05
CA TRP A 386 4.73 20.49 -10.07
C TRP A 386 5.25 21.81 -9.53
N THR A 387 4.38 22.64 -8.94
CA THR A 387 4.74 24.00 -8.46
C THR A 387 5.73 23.98 -7.30
N PHE A 388 5.63 22.99 -6.40
CA PHE A 388 6.45 22.94 -5.20
C PHE A 388 7.82 22.29 -5.41
N PHE A 389 7.89 21.25 -6.24
CA PHE A 389 9.06 20.37 -6.27
C PHE A 389 9.87 20.39 -7.58
N LEU A 390 9.38 21.00 -8.65
CA LEU A 390 10.10 21.02 -9.94
C LEU A 390 11.51 21.62 -9.80
N ARG A 391 11.66 22.68 -9.00
CA ARG A 391 12.96 23.35 -8.75
C ARG A 391 13.88 22.55 -7.82
N HIS A 392 13.39 21.53 -7.13
CA HIS A 392 14.11 20.72 -6.17
C HIS A 392 14.44 19.33 -6.72
N ASP A 393 14.26 19.10 -8.01
CA ASP A 393 14.55 17.81 -8.65
C ASP A 393 16.07 17.61 -8.73
N PRO A 394 16.65 16.60 -8.01
CA PRO A 394 18.09 16.43 -7.95
C PRO A 394 18.75 16.09 -9.31
N ASN A 395 17.98 15.58 -10.26
CA ASN A 395 18.43 15.22 -11.60
C ASN A 395 17.82 16.12 -12.69
N GLY A 396 17.05 17.13 -12.31
CA GLY A 396 16.47 18.10 -13.23
C GLY A 396 17.55 19.05 -13.76
N ARG A 397 17.86 19.02 -15.06
CA ARG A 397 18.63 20.12 -15.66
C ARG A 397 17.92 21.43 -15.36
N PRO A 398 18.61 22.49 -14.89
CA PRO A 398 17.98 23.78 -14.74
C PRO A 398 17.38 24.17 -16.09
N ALA A 399 16.10 24.58 -16.08
CA ALA A 399 15.51 25.21 -17.23
C ALA A 399 16.30 26.51 -17.47
N HIS A 400 17.01 26.58 -18.59
CA HIS A 400 17.62 27.79 -19.09
C HIS A 400 16.56 28.85 -19.32
#